data_11323b3bfc217f5b8acd93c3483e3fa7
#
_entry.id   11323b3bfc217f5b8acd93c3483e3fa7
#
_cell.length_a   1.000
_cell.length_b   1.000
_cell.length_c   1.000
_cell.angle_alpha   90.00
_cell.angle_beta   90.00
_cell.angle_gamma   90.00
#
_symmetry.space_group_name_H-M   'P 1'
#
loop_
_entity.id
_entity.type
_entity.pdbx_description
1 polymer ?
#
loop_
_entity_poly.entity_id
_entity_poly.type
_entity_poly.pdbx_seq_one_letter_code
_entity_poly.pdbx_strand_id
1 'polypeptide(L)'
;MLMPKKVKFRKQQRGRMCGKAWRGSDVSFGDYGLKAMEPCWMTARQIEAARVAMTRFIKRGGKIWVRVFPDKPITKKPQETRMGKGKGNPEEWVCVVRPGRILFEMEGVNETDAREAMRLASAKLPIKTKFATRFAQEKAS
;
A
#
# COMPACT_ATOMS: atom_id res chain seq x y z
N MET A 1 8.45 10.56 5.95
CA MET A 1 7.50 9.56 5.47
C MET A 1 6.80 10.03 4.21
N LEU A 2 6.21 9.12 3.48
CA LEU A 2 5.50 9.45 2.25
C LEU A 2 4.30 10.36 2.52
N MET A 3 4.25 11.48 1.81
CA MET A 3 3.12 12.40 1.83
C MET A 3 3.17 13.27 0.56
N PRO A 4 2.01 13.79 0.10
CA PRO A 4 2.03 14.68 -1.07
C PRO A 4 2.77 16.00 -0.77
N LYS A 5 3.51 16.50 -1.77
CA LYS A 5 4.18 17.80 -1.66
C LYS A 5 3.20 18.95 -1.76
N LYS A 6 2.20 18.82 -2.61
CA LYS A 6 1.12 19.81 -2.80
C LYS A 6 -0.21 19.09 -2.83
N VAL A 7 -1.22 19.70 -2.22
CA VAL A 7 -2.59 19.17 -2.26
C VAL A 7 -3.56 20.29 -2.60
N LYS A 8 -4.56 19.97 -3.40
CA LYS A 8 -5.64 20.89 -3.70
C LYS A 8 -6.50 21.15 -2.47
N PHE A 9 -6.76 20.09 -1.70
CA PHE A 9 -7.52 20.16 -0.47
C PHE A 9 -6.73 19.51 0.66
N ARG A 10 -6.54 20.24 1.75
CA ARG A 10 -5.82 19.74 2.92
C ARG A 10 -6.64 18.72 3.71
N LYS A 11 -7.97 18.84 3.67
CA LYS A 11 -8.90 17.96 4.36
C LYS A 11 -9.87 17.37 3.35
N GLN A 12 -10.24 16.11 3.55
CA GLN A 12 -11.17 15.40 2.66
C GLN A 12 -12.17 14.60 3.49
N GLN A 13 -13.32 14.30 2.88
CA GLN A 13 -14.29 13.40 3.50
C GLN A 13 -13.73 11.98 3.51
N ARG A 14 -14.12 11.22 4.54
CA ARG A 14 -13.64 9.84 4.67
C ARG A 14 -14.07 8.93 3.51
N GLY A 15 -15.32 9.06 3.07
CA GLY A 15 -15.84 8.22 2.01
C GLY A 15 -16.02 6.77 2.43
N ARG A 16 -16.36 5.92 1.47
CA ARG A 16 -16.52 4.48 1.65
C ARG A 16 -15.49 3.71 0.83
N MET A 17 -15.00 2.62 1.40
CA MET A 17 -14.09 1.71 0.69
C MET A 17 -14.91 0.62 0.01
N CYS A 18 -15.42 0.89 -1.18
CA CYS A 18 -16.23 -0.07 -1.94
C CYS A 18 -15.60 -0.34 -3.30
N GLY A 19 -15.98 -1.47 -3.90
CA GLY A 19 -15.54 -1.88 -5.21
C GLY A 19 -14.20 -2.61 -5.20
N LYS A 20 -13.79 -3.05 -6.39
CA LYS A 20 -12.53 -3.75 -6.63
C LYS A 20 -11.60 -2.87 -7.45
N ALA A 21 -10.31 -3.14 -7.38
CA ALA A 21 -9.34 -2.42 -8.19
C ALA A 21 -9.42 -2.89 -9.64
N TRP A 22 -9.69 -1.97 -10.56
CA TRP A 22 -9.65 -2.22 -12.00
C TRP A 22 -8.31 -1.78 -12.60
N ARG A 23 -7.68 -0.77 -12.00
CA ARG A 23 -6.35 -0.29 -12.37
C ARG A 23 -5.36 -0.64 -11.27
N GLY A 24 -4.12 -0.95 -11.68
CA GLY A 24 -3.09 -1.34 -10.72
C GLY A 24 -3.33 -2.71 -10.11
N SER A 25 -4.06 -3.59 -10.82
CA SER A 25 -4.36 -4.95 -10.37
C SER A 25 -3.42 -6.01 -10.96
N ASP A 26 -2.53 -5.63 -11.85
CA ASP A 26 -1.58 -6.52 -12.51
C ASP A 26 -0.14 -6.12 -12.20
N VAL A 27 0.74 -7.13 -12.13
CA VAL A 27 2.18 -6.89 -12.00
C VAL A 27 2.69 -6.33 -13.33
N SER A 28 3.17 -5.09 -13.32
CA SER A 28 3.51 -4.35 -14.53
C SER A 28 4.99 -4.00 -14.66
N PHE A 29 5.67 -3.75 -13.55
CA PHE A 29 7.07 -3.28 -13.56
C PHE A 29 8.06 -4.38 -13.24
N GLY A 30 7.71 -5.31 -12.37
CA GLY A 30 8.59 -6.37 -11.92
C GLY A 30 8.11 -7.75 -12.34
N ASP A 31 8.72 -8.77 -11.75
CA ASP A 31 8.36 -10.18 -11.99
C ASP A 31 7.35 -10.68 -10.96
N TYR A 32 7.38 -10.14 -9.76
CA TYR A 32 6.57 -10.57 -8.61
C TYR A 32 5.91 -9.38 -7.96
N GLY A 33 4.77 -9.63 -7.33
CA GLY A 33 4.03 -8.57 -6.65
C GLY A 33 3.27 -9.06 -5.44
N LEU A 34 2.82 -8.13 -4.62
CA LEU A 34 1.97 -8.38 -3.47
C LEU A 34 0.62 -7.73 -3.73
N LYS A 35 -0.42 -8.55 -3.79
CA LYS A 35 -1.78 -8.13 -4.11
C LYS A 35 -2.63 -8.04 -2.85
N ALA A 36 -3.36 -6.94 -2.68
CA ALA A 36 -4.31 -6.78 -1.60
C ALA A 36 -5.54 -7.64 -1.84
N MET A 37 -5.99 -8.35 -0.81
CA MET A 37 -7.20 -9.18 -0.87
C MET A 37 -8.36 -8.57 -0.10
N GLU A 38 -8.10 -7.51 0.66
CA GLU A 38 -9.10 -6.82 1.46
C GLU A 38 -8.97 -5.31 1.27
N PRO A 39 -10.06 -4.53 1.45
CA PRO A 39 -9.94 -3.06 1.43
C PRO A 39 -9.33 -2.54 2.73
N CYS A 40 -8.58 -1.46 2.63
CA CYS A 40 -8.07 -0.77 3.81
C CYS A 40 -7.62 0.65 3.50
N TRP A 41 -7.42 1.42 4.54
CA TRP A 41 -6.69 2.68 4.51
C TRP A 41 -5.28 2.40 5.02
N MET A 42 -4.34 2.32 4.09
CA MET A 42 -2.95 1.99 4.42
C MET A 42 -2.18 3.27 4.73
N THR A 43 -1.62 3.34 5.94
CA THR A 43 -0.88 4.54 6.37
C THR A 43 0.52 4.59 5.76
N ALA A 44 1.09 5.79 5.72
CA ALA A 44 2.46 5.98 5.26
C ALA A 44 3.45 5.14 6.07
N ARG A 45 3.21 5.00 7.37
CA ARG A 45 4.06 4.18 8.26
C ARG A 45 4.01 2.71 7.90
N GLN A 46 2.83 2.18 7.58
CA GLN A 46 2.66 0.78 7.17
C GLN A 46 3.38 0.52 5.85
N ILE A 47 3.24 1.41 4.88
CA ILE A 47 3.92 1.30 3.59
C ILE A 47 5.44 1.29 3.78
N GLU A 48 5.95 2.21 4.58
CA GLU A 48 7.39 2.30 4.85
C GLU A 48 7.91 1.08 5.60
N ALA A 49 7.17 0.57 6.59
CA ALA A 49 7.56 -0.62 7.33
C ALA A 49 7.64 -1.85 6.42
N ALA A 50 6.68 -2.02 5.51
CA ALA A 50 6.68 -3.12 4.55
C ALA A 50 7.86 -2.99 3.58
N ARG A 51 8.11 -1.79 3.05
CA ARG A 51 9.24 -1.54 2.15
C ARG A 51 10.57 -1.89 2.81
N VAL A 52 10.76 -1.44 4.04
CA VAL A 52 12.00 -1.70 4.78
C VAL A 52 12.18 -3.20 5.04
N ALA A 53 11.10 -3.91 5.39
CA ALA A 53 11.17 -5.36 5.62
C ALA A 53 11.64 -6.11 4.36
N MET A 54 11.08 -5.76 3.20
CA MET A 54 11.51 -6.35 1.92
C MET A 54 12.96 -6.02 1.59
N THR A 55 13.32 -4.76 1.73
CA THR A 55 14.67 -4.27 1.40
C THR A 55 15.74 -4.97 2.25
N ARG A 56 15.46 -5.15 3.54
CA ARG A 56 16.39 -5.82 4.44
C ARG A 56 16.57 -7.29 4.10
N PHE A 57 15.51 -7.95 3.66
CA PHE A 57 15.59 -9.36 3.31
C PHE A 57 16.38 -9.60 2.03
N ILE A 58 16.08 -8.86 0.95
CA ILE A 58 16.78 -9.06 -0.34
C ILE A 58 18.14 -8.36 -0.38
N LYS A 59 18.40 -7.52 0.61
CA LYS A 59 19.64 -6.77 0.77
C LYS A 59 20.00 -5.99 -0.52
N ARG A 60 20.45 -5.64 -1.25
CA ARG A 60 20.70 -4.91 -2.48
C ARG A 60 20.62 -5.80 -3.73
N GLY A 61 20.05 -7.02 -3.57
CA GLY A 61 20.04 -7.99 -4.64
C GLY A 61 18.93 -7.85 -5.67
N GLY A 62 18.09 -6.85 -5.57
CA GLY A 62 16.98 -6.70 -6.49
C GLY A 62 16.44 -5.27 -6.47
N LYS A 63 15.34 -5.07 -7.21
CA LYS A 63 14.66 -3.78 -7.30
C LYS A 63 13.23 -3.91 -6.80
N ILE A 64 12.78 -2.91 -6.03
CA ILE A 64 11.45 -2.87 -5.45
C ILE A 64 10.73 -1.62 -5.96
N TRP A 65 9.49 -1.78 -6.37
CA TRP A 65 8.57 -0.68 -6.68
C TRP A 65 7.47 -0.63 -5.64
N VAL A 66 7.23 0.55 -5.09
CA VAL A 66 6.08 0.82 -4.23
C VAL A 66 4.99 1.42 -5.10
N ARG A 67 3.88 0.69 -5.27
CA ARG A 67 2.81 1.09 -6.18
C ARG A 67 1.64 1.79 -5.49
N VAL A 68 1.76 2.03 -4.21
CA VAL A 68 0.75 2.76 -3.43
C VAL A 68 1.36 4.04 -2.88
N PHE A 69 0.57 5.09 -2.83
CA PHE A 69 1.01 6.37 -2.29
C PHE A 69 -0.07 6.94 -1.38
N PRO A 70 0.28 7.41 -0.18
CA PRO A 70 -0.71 7.94 0.77
C PRO A 70 -1.05 9.38 0.39
N ASP A 71 -2.15 9.55 -0.34
CA ASP A 71 -2.60 10.83 -0.85
C ASP A 71 -3.86 11.37 -0.14
N LYS A 72 -4.49 10.59 0.73
CA LYS A 72 -5.70 11.00 1.44
C LYS A 72 -5.37 11.41 2.86
N PRO A 73 -5.69 12.67 3.24
CA PRO A 73 -5.48 13.11 4.62
C PRO A 73 -6.57 12.57 5.54
N ILE A 74 -6.16 12.12 6.73
CA ILE A 74 -7.08 11.75 7.80
C ILE A 74 -6.93 12.74 8.94
N THR A 75 -8.06 13.22 9.44
CA THR A 75 -8.09 14.15 10.56
C THR A 75 -8.55 13.43 11.82
N LYS A 76 -7.89 13.73 12.93
CA LYS A 76 -8.31 13.29 14.25
C LYS A 76 -8.52 14.50 15.14
N LYS A 77 -9.63 14.51 15.89
CA LYS A 77 -9.84 15.53 16.92
C LYS A 77 -9.16 15.06 18.21
N PRO A 78 -8.47 15.97 18.95
CA PRO A 78 -7.98 15.62 20.27
C PRO A 78 -9.15 15.20 21.18
N GLN A 79 -8.90 14.28 22.11
CA GLN A 79 -9.94 13.79 23.02
C GLN A 79 -10.61 14.91 23.82
N GLU A 80 -9.91 15.99 24.09
CA GLU A 80 -10.39 17.13 24.85
C GLU A 80 -11.20 18.13 24.02
N THR A 81 -11.27 17.94 22.69
CA THR A 81 -12.00 18.85 21.82
C THR A 81 -13.48 18.51 21.81
N ARG A 82 -14.33 19.52 22.06
CA ARG A 82 -15.78 19.33 21.99
C ARG A 82 -16.22 19.01 20.58
N MET A 83 -17.20 18.10 20.44
CA MET A 83 -17.79 17.77 19.16
C MET A 83 -18.46 18.99 18.56
N GLY A 84 -18.35 19.16 17.24
CA GLY A 84 -19.01 20.21 16.49
C GLY A 84 -18.18 21.45 16.19
N LYS A 85 -16.95 21.54 16.65
CA LYS A 85 -16.06 22.69 16.35
C LYS A 85 -15.31 22.57 15.04
N GLY A 86 -15.87 21.89 14.05
CA GLY A 86 -15.23 21.70 12.76
C GLY A 86 -14.29 20.52 12.71
N LYS A 87 -13.70 20.29 11.55
CA LYS A 87 -12.80 19.17 11.29
C LYS A 87 -11.42 19.44 11.85
N GLY A 88 -10.84 18.46 12.54
CA GLY A 88 -9.48 18.56 13.08
C GLY A 88 -8.42 18.75 12.02
N ASN A 89 -7.18 18.95 12.45
CA ASN A 89 -6.05 19.07 11.54
C ASN A 89 -5.70 17.71 10.92
N PRO A 90 -5.17 17.66 9.67
CA PRO A 90 -4.66 16.42 9.11
C PRO A 90 -3.49 15.91 9.93
N GLU A 91 -3.59 14.68 10.47
CA GLU A 91 -2.53 14.07 11.27
C GLU A 91 -1.80 12.96 10.52
N GLU A 92 -2.50 12.27 9.61
CA GLU A 92 -1.96 11.16 8.87
C GLU A 92 -2.36 11.21 7.42
N TRP A 93 -1.54 10.62 6.59
CA TRP A 93 -1.84 10.39 5.18
C TRP A 93 -1.99 8.91 4.95
N VAL A 94 -3.03 8.55 4.19
CA VAL A 94 -3.32 7.14 3.88
C VAL A 94 -3.56 6.95 2.40
N CYS A 95 -3.33 5.71 1.96
CA CYS A 95 -3.72 5.25 0.63
C CYS A 95 -4.99 4.42 0.77
N VAL A 96 -6.01 4.75 -0.03
CA VAL A 96 -7.22 3.93 -0.11
C VAL A 96 -6.91 2.74 -1.00
N VAL A 97 -6.90 1.54 -0.41
CA VAL A 97 -6.59 0.30 -1.11
C VAL A 97 -7.87 -0.49 -1.29
N ARG A 98 -8.12 -0.95 -2.52
CA ARG A 98 -9.23 -1.82 -2.87
C ARG A 98 -8.74 -3.23 -3.13
N PRO A 99 -9.57 -4.27 -2.90
CA PRO A 99 -9.17 -5.64 -3.21
C PRO A 99 -8.72 -5.78 -4.66
N GLY A 100 -7.64 -6.50 -4.87
CA GLY A 100 -7.06 -6.73 -6.20
C GLY A 100 -5.90 -5.80 -6.54
N ARG A 101 -5.67 -4.74 -5.77
CA ARG A 101 -4.60 -3.80 -6.05
C ARG A 101 -3.22 -4.41 -5.76
N ILE A 102 -2.27 -4.20 -6.67
CA ILE A 102 -0.86 -4.53 -6.42
C ILE A 102 -0.26 -3.42 -5.55
N LEU A 103 0.30 -3.80 -4.43
CA LEU A 103 0.88 -2.87 -3.45
C LEU A 103 2.37 -2.64 -3.70
N PHE A 104 3.10 -3.71 -3.95
CA PHE A 104 4.54 -3.69 -4.18
C PHE A 104 4.88 -4.64 -5.33
N GLU A 105 5.98 -4.35 -6.03
CA GLU A 105 6.53 -5.24 -7.05
C GLU A 105 8.03 -5.40 -6.83
N MET A 106 8.57 -6.51 -7.32
CA MET A 106 9.95 -6.86 -7.12
C MET A 106 10.50 -7.56 -8.37
N GLU A 107 11.75 -7.28 -8.70
CA GLU A 107 12.46 -8.01 -9.75
C GLU A 107 13.93 -8.20 -9.37
N GLY A 108 14.61 -9.09 -10.12
CA GLY A 108 16.03 -9.35 -9.89
C GLY A 108 16.32 -10.31 -8.75
N VAL A 109 15.29 -11.04 -8.27
CA VAL A 109 15.42 -12.07 -7.24
C VAL A 109 14.70 -13.33 -7.70
N ASN A 110 15.08 -14.48 -7.13
CA ASN A 110 14.40 -15.72 -7.43
C ASN A 110 13.02 -15.76 -6.72
N GLU A 111 12.16 -16.68 -7.16
CA GLU A 111 10.79 -16.76 -6.62
C GLU A 111 10.76 -17.08 -5.14
N THR A 112 11.64 -17.94 -4.66
CA THR A 112 11.70 -18.33 -3.25
C THR A 112 12.01 -17.12 -2.36
N ASP A 113 13.00 -16.32 -2.74
CA ASP A 113 13.36 -15.11 -2.00
C ASP A 113 12.28 -14.05 -2.10
N ALA A 114 11.66 -13.92 -3.29
CA ALA A 114 10.56 -12.97 -3.47
C ALA A 114 9.37 -13.31 -2.59
N ARG A 115 8.99 -14.58 -2.50
CA ARG A 115 7.89 -15.04 -1.64
C ARG A 115 8.17 -14.73 -0.18
N GLU A 116 9.37 -14.99 0.30
CA GLU A 116 9.74 -14.72 1.69
C GLU A 116 9.77 -13.21 1.98
N ALA A 117 10.32 -12.42 1.08
CA ALA A 117 10.35 -10.97 1.22
C ALA A 117 8.93 -10.40 1.30
N MET A 118 8.03 -10.88 0.41
CA MET A 118 6.63 -10.44 0.41
C MET A 118 5.88 -10.90 1.65
N ARG A 119 6.19 -12.08 2.18
CA ARG A 119 5.62 -12.55 3.44
C ARG A 119 6.00 -11.63 4.60
N LEU A 120 7.26 -11.24 4.67
CA LEU A 120 7.72 -10.31 5.70
C LEU A 120 7.05 -8.94 5.56
N ALA A 121 6.88 -8.47 4.34
CA ALA A 121 6.16 -7.22 4.08
C ALA A 121 4.69 -7.32 4.52
N SER A 122 4.02 -8.42 4.18
CA SER A 122 2.61 -8.61 4.51
C SER A 122 2.36 -8.61 6.02
N ALA A 123 3.33 -9.07 6.81
CA ALA A 123 3.23 -9.05 8.27
C ALA A 123 3.16 -7.62 8.85
N LYS A 124 3.59 -6.61 8.08
CA LYS A 124 3.54 -5.20 8.47
C LYS A 124 2.26 -4.51 8.02
N LEU A 125 1.42 -5.19 7.26
CA LEU A 125 0.20 -4.62 6.68
C LEU A 125 -1.04 -5.11 7.42
N PRO A 126 -2.12 -4.29 7.44
CA PRO A 126 -3.33 -4.62 8.22
C PRO A 126 -4.30 -5.55 7.50
N ILE A 127 -3.97 -6.04 6.32
CA ILE A 127 -4.89 -6.80 5.47
C ILE A 127 -4.27 -8.10 5.01
N LYS A 128 -5.13 -9.01 4.54
CA LYS A 128 -4.70 -10.22 3.85
C LYS A 128 -4.17 -9.85 2.46
N THR A 129 -3.09 -10.50 2.07
CA THR A 129 -2.42 -10.27 0.80
C THR A 129 -2.15 -11.60 0.11
N LYS A 130 -1.89 -11.53 -1.20
CA LYS A 130 -1.56 -12.70 -2.00
C LYS A 130 -0.33 -12.40 -2.84
N PHE A 131 0.59 -13.36 -2.90
CA PHE A 131 1.73 -13.29 -3.80
C PHE A 131 1.26 -13.45 -5.25
N ALA A 132 1.71 -12.57 -6.13
CA ALA A 132 1.35 -12.59 -7.54
C ALA A 132 2.60 -12.65 -8.39
N THR A 133 2.51 -13.33 -9.55
CA THR A 133 3.59 -13.38 -10.52
C THR A 133 3.10 -12.83 -11.85
N ARG A 134 4.01 -12.20 -12.57
CA ARG A 134 3.72 -11.71 -13.92
C ARG A 134 3.44 -12.85 -14.88
N PHE A 135 4.20 -13.93 -14.73
CA PHE A 135 4.08 -15.09 -15.62
C PHE A 135 2.74 -15.82 -15.50
N ALA A 136 2.15 -15.84 -14.30
CA ALA A 136 0.83 -16.44 -14.11
C ALA A 136 -0.26 -15.65 -14.82
N GLN A 137 -0.12 -14.32 -14.91
CA GLN A 137 -1.04 -13.46 -15.64
C GLN A 137 -0.98 -13.72 -17.13
N GLU A 138 0.19 -13.90 -17.68
CA GLU A 138 0.39 -14.20 -19.09
C GLU A 138 -0.23 -15.55 -19.46
N LYS A 139 -0.17 -16.53 -18.57
CA LYS A 139 -0.79 -17.85 -18.79
C LYS A 139 -2.32 -17.81 -18.69
N ALA A 140 -2.87 -16.86 -17.97
CA ALA A 140 -4.31 -16.75 -17.76
C ALA A 140 -5.01 -15.95 -18.86
N SER A 141 -4.27 -15.23 -19.67
CA SER A 141 -4.83 -14.37 -20.74
C SER A 141 -4.98 -15.08 -22.08
#